data_a2bbabcf4638fc409531d0bf1e48a453
#
_entry.id   a2bbabcf4638fc409531d0bf1e48a453
#
_cell.length_a   1.000
_cell.length_b   1.000
_cell.length_c   1.000
_cell.angle_alpha   90.00
_cell.angle_beta   90.00
_cell.angle_gamma   90.00
#
_symmetry.space_group_name_H-M   'P 1'
#
loop_
_entity.id
_entity.type
_entity.pdbx_description
1 polymer ?
#
loop_
_entity_poly.entity_id
_entity_poly.type
_entity_poly.pdbx_seq_one_letter_code
_entity_poly.pdbx_strand_id
1 'polypeptide(L)'
;MTDAGKISRLRYDEGCLGAHALNFIGDRWAMLVVRELMFAPKRFQMIRAGLPGITASVLTQRLAQLAQTGVVSHDEVLGIYALTDQGRALHPVARELCRWALLMPGHDPSKFISISALMISISAAVD
;
A
#
# COMPACT_ATOMS: atom_id res chain seq x y z
N MET A 1 -9.82 15.18 17.18
CA MET A 1 -11.17 14.58 17.12
C MET A 1 -11.84 14.75 15.76
N THR A 2 -11.60 15.89 15.11
CA THR A 2 -12.13 16.11 13.76
C THR A 2 -11.69 15.07 12.77
N ASP A 3 -10.41 14.70 12.83
CA ASP A 3 -9.85 13.68 11.94
C ASP A 3 -10.45 12.31 12.20
N ALA A 4 -10.68 11.99 13.46
CA ALA A 4 -11.32 10.74 13.84
C ALA A 4 -12.75 10.66 13.29
N GLY A 5 -13.50 11.76 13.34
CA GLY A 5 -14.83 11.80 12.77
C GLY A 5 -14.83 11.67 11.26
N LYS A 6 -13.87 12.31 10.60
CA LYS A 6 -13.68 12.20 9.16
C LYS A 6 -13.35 10.76 8.76
N ILE A 7 -12.42 10.15 9.46
CA ILE A 7 -12.01 8.76 9.20
C ILE A 7 -13.21 7.84 9.39
N SER A 8 -13.97 8.03 10.46
CA SER A 8 -15.15 7.20 10.76
C SER A 8 -16.18 7.21 9.63
N ARG A 9 -16.37 8.35 8.97
CA ARG A 9 -17.34 8.44 7.86
C ARG A 9 -16.91 7.62 6.66
N LEU A 10 -15.62 7.34 6.51
CA LEU A 10 -15.06 6.57 5.40
C LEU A 10 -14.86 5.10 5.76
N ARG A 11 -15.16 4.72 7.00
CA ARG A 11 -14.95 3.34 7.46
C ARG A 11 -16.18 2.50 7.22
N TYR A 12 -15.94 1.23 6.95
CA TYR A 12 -17.00 0.22 6.95
C TYR A 12 -17.38 -0.08 8.40
N ASP A 13 -18.67 -0.09 8.66
CA ASP A 13 -19.21 -0.28 10.02
C ASP A 13 -19.94 -1.61 10.07
N GLU A 14 -19.18 -2.70 10.08
CA GLU A 14 -19.75 -4.04 10.13
C GLU A 14 -18.74 -5.01 10.75
N GLY A 15 -19.18 -6.23 11.03
CA GLY A 15 -18.36 -7.24 11.71
C GLY A 15 -17.51 -8.11 10.81
N CYS A 16 -17.50 -7.90 9.52
CA CYS A 16 -16.67 -8.66 8.60
C CYS A 16 -15.19 -8.30 8.74
N LEU A 17 -14.33 -9.29 8.90
CA LEU A 17 -12.88 -9.05 8.97
C LEU A 17 -12.35 -8.43 7.68
N GLY A 18 -12.93 -8.79 6.53
CA GLY A 18 -12.53 -8.18 5.25
C GLY A 18 -12.84 -6.69 5.22
N ALA A 19 -14.02 -6.29 5.69
CA ALA A 19 -14.36 -4.87 5.79
C ALA A 19 -13.45 -4.16 6.79
N HIS A 20 -13.13 -4.80 7.90
CA HIS A 20 -12.19 -4.26 8.87
C HIS A 20 -10.82 -4.02 8.22
N ALA A 21 -10.31 -4.99 7.46
CA ALA A 21 -9.05 -4.85 6.74
C ALA A 21 -9.08 -3.67 5.78
N LEU A 22 -10.19 -3.49 5.05
CA LEU A 22 -10.31 -2.41 4.08
C LEU A 22 -10.36 -1.02 4.74
N ASN A 23 -10.67 -0.95 6.03
CA ASN A 23 -10.55 0.32 6.76
C ASN A 23 -9.10 0.81 6.83
N PHE A 24 -8.12 -0.11 6.75
CA PHE A 24 -6.70 0.23 6.79
C PHE A 24 -6.10 0.39 5.39
N ILE A 25 -6.49 -0.47 4.45
CA ILE A 25 -5.83 -0.57 3.14
C ILE A 25 -6.79 -0.44 1.96
N GLY A 26 -8.05 -0.09 2.19
CA GLY A 26 -9.05 -0.02 1.12
C GLY A 26 -8.97 1.23 0.25
N ASP A 27 -8.15 2.19 0.63
CA ASP A 27 -7.89 3.37 -0.17
C ASP A 27 -7.15 2.98 -1.46
N ARG A 28 -7.40 3.73 -2.52
CA ARG A 28 -6.81 3.47 -3.84
C ARG A 28 -5.29 3.31 -3.82
N TRP A 29 -4.59 4.07 -2.99
CA TRP A 29 -3.13 4.11 -2.98
C TRP A 29 -2.48 3.31 -1.87
N ALA A 30 -3.23 2.95 -0.82
CA ALA A 30 -2.65 2.37 0.39
C ALA A 30 -1.84 1.10 0.11
N MET A 31 -2.44 0.11 -0.57
CA MET A 31 -1.72 -1.14 -0.88
C MET A 31 -0.56 -0.91 -1.83
N LEU A 32 -0.65 0.07 -2.71
CA LEU A 32 0.45 0.38 -3.62
C LEU A 32 1.62 1.01 -2.89
N VAL A 33 1.37 1.82 -1.86
CA VAL A 33 2.43 2.35 -0.99
C VAL A 33 3.09 1.21 -0.23
N VAL A 34 2.30 0.30 0.34
CA VAL A 34 2.81 -0.88 1.04
C VAL A 34 3.70 -1.70 0.10
N ARG A 35 3.24 -1.91 -1.13
CA ARG A 35 3.99 -2.62 -2.16
C ARG A 35 5.38 -2.01 -2.37
N GLU A 36 5.47 -0.68 -2.42
CA GLU A 36 6.75 -0.02 -2.66
C GLU A 36 7.73 -0.15 -1.50
N LEU A 37 7.23 -0.47 -0.31
CA LEU A 37 8.06 -0.66 0.88
C LEU A 37 8.31 -2.14 1.21
N MET A 38 7.79 -3.05 0.39
CA MET A 38 7.78 -4.48 0.74
C MET A 38 9.18 -5.07 0.89
N PHE A 39 10.13 -4.63 0.07
CA PHE A 39 11.46 -5.25 0.01
C PHE A 39 12.55 -4.40 0.63
N ALA A 40 12.31 -3.12 0.88
CA ALA A 40 13.29 -2.23 1.49
C ALA A 40 12.65 -0.94 1.97
N PRO A 41 13.19 -0.33 3.03
CA PRO A 41 12.82 1.03 3.41
C PRO A 41 13.16 2.01 2.29
N LYS A 42 12.39 3.10 2.20
CA LYS A 42 12.58 4.10 1.14
C LYS A 42 12.31 5.50 1.67
N ARG A 43 12.96 6.47 1.05
CA ARG A 43 12.64 7.89 1.22
C ARG A 43 11.39 8.24 0.43
N PHE A 44 10.76 9.33 0.80
CA PHE A 44 9.53 9.81 0.17
C PHE A 44 9.59 9.83 -1.36
N GLN A 45 10.65 10.43 -1.92
CA GLN A 45 10.73 10.56 -3.38
C GLN A 45 10.93 9.23 -4.09
N MET A 46 11.58 8.26 -3.44
CA MET A 46 11.72 6.92 -4.00
C MET A 46 10.38 6.18 -4.03
N ILE A 47 9.59 6.34 -2.98
CA ILE A 47 8.23 5.78 -2.96
C ILE A 47 7.43 6.39 -4.09
N ARG A 48 7.46 7.72 -4.19
CA ARG A 48 6.70 8.45 -5.20
C ARG A 48 7.08 8.04 -6.62
N ALA A 49 8.38 7.82 -6.86
CA ALA A 49 8.86 7.40 -8.18
C ALA A 49 8.27 6.06 -8.63
N GLY A 50 7.90 5.20 -7.69
CA GLY A 50 7.27 3.91 -7.98
C GLY A 50 5.75 3.96 -8.13
N LEU A 51 5.14 5.14 -7.99
CA LEU A 51 3.68 5.31 -7.99
C LEU A 51 3.27 6.36 -9.04
N PRO A 52 3.24 5.98 -10.33
CA PRO A 52 2.88 6.93 -11.38
C PRO A 52 1.54 7.60 -11.12
N GLY A 53 1.51 8.90 -11.24
CA GLY A 53 0.28 9.69 -11.08
C GLY A 53 -0.05 10.12 -9.67
N ILE A 54 0.68 9.67 -8.65
CA ILE A 54 0.41 10.12 -7.30
C ILE A 54 0.97 11.53 -7.09
N THR A 55 0.18 12.39 -6.43
CA THR A 55 0.68 13.71 -6.06
C THR A 55 1.43 13.62 -4.73
N ALA A 56 2.33 14.59 -4.49
CA ALA A 56 3.04 14.66 -3.22
C ALA A 56 2.07 14.78 -2.04
N SER A 57 1.00 15.56 -2.22
CA SER A 57 -0.02 15.76 -1.19
C SER A 57 -0.72 14.46 -0.83
N VAL A 58 -1.14 13.68 -1.82
CA VAL A 58 -1.83 12.41 -1.58
C VAL A 58 -0.89 11.41 -0.93
N LEU A 59 0.35 11.31 -1.41
CA LEU A 59 1.33 10.40 -0.80
C LEU A 59 1.60 10.77 0.66
N THR A 60 1.75 12.05 0.96
CA THR A 60 1.93 12.53 2.34
C THR A 60 0.77 12.06 3.22
N GLN A 61 -0.46 12.22 2.75
CA GLN A 61 -1.64 11.81 3.50
C GLN A 61 -1.69 10.30 3.72
N ARG A 62 -1.38 9.52 2.70
CA ARG A 62 -1.43 8.05 2.79
C ARG A 62 -0.36 7.52 3.74
N LEU A 63 0.86 8.06 3.64
CA LEU A 63 1.94 7.69 4.56
C LEU A 63 1.59 8.03 6.01
N ALA A 64 1.01 9.21 6.23
CA ALA A 64 0.59 9.61 7.58
C ALA A 64 -0.47 8.67 8.14
N GLN A 65 -1.46 8.28 7.34
CA GLN A 65 -2.50 7.34 7.77
C GLN A 65 -1.92 5.96 8.07
N LEU A 66 -1.06 5.46 7.21
CA LEU A 66 -0.43 4.15 7.41
C LEU A 66 0.49 4.15 8.62
N ALA A 67 1.17 5.25 8.89
CA ALA A 67 2.00 5.39 10.08
C ALA A 67 1.14 5.43 11.34
N GLN A 68 0.05 6.18 11.31
CA GLN A 68 -0.86 6.31 12.44
C GLN A 68 -1.52 4.98 12.81
N THR A 69 -1.83 4.15 11.81
CA THR A 69 -2.49 2.86 12.03
C THR A 69 -1.52 1.71 12.26
N GLY A 70 -0.21 1.97 12.23
CA GLY A 70 0.78 0.96 12.57
C GLY A 70 1.21 0.05 11.41
N VAL A 71 0.89 0.41 10.18
CA VAL A 71 1.32 -0.36 9.00
C VAL A 71 2.70 0.05 8.52
N VAL A 72 3.03 1.33 8.67
CA VAL A 72 4.29 1.92 8.23
C VAL A 72 4.94 2.62 9.42
N SER A 73 6.26 2.60 9.49
CA SER A 73 7.02 3.41 10.43
C SER A 73 7.76 4.51 9.66
N HIS A 74 8.00 5.63 10.33
CA HIS A 74 8.71 6.76 9.77
C HIS A 74 9.86 7.15 10.69
N ASP A 75 11.09 7.03 10.20
CA ASP A 75 12.27 7.52 10.89
C ASP A 75 12.49 8.96 10.45
N GLU A 76 12.13 9.92 11.30
CA GLU A 76 12.20 11.34 10.97
C GLU A 76 13.64 11.83 10.83
N VAL A 77 14.56 11.22 11.55
CA VAL A 77 15.98 11.61 11.49
C VAL A 77 16.57 11.25 10.13
N LEU A 78 16.33 10.01 9.69
CA LEU A 78 16.84 9.52 8.41
C LEU A 78 15.93 9.86 7.23
N GLY A 79 14.69 10.26 7.49
CA GLY A 79 13.72 10.53 6.44
C GLY A 79 13.29 9.28 5.69
N ILE A 80 13.25 8.15 6.37
CA ILE A 80 13.00 6.84 5.76
C ILE A 80 11.68 6.27 6.27
N TYR A 81 10.90 5.71 5.36
CA TYR A 81 9.69 4.96 5.66
C TYR A 81 9.97 3.47 5.50
N ALA A 82 9.41 2.66 6.39
CA ALA A 82 9.56 1.22 6.36
C ALA A 82 8.27 0.55 6.79
N LEU A 83 8.05 -0.70 6.38
CA LEU A 83 6.92 -1.47 6.88
C LEU A 83 7.19 -1.92 8.32
N THR A 84 6.14 -1.93 9.12
CA THR A 84 6.13 -2.60 10.41
C THR A 84 5.94 -4.10 10.20
N ASP A 85 5.91 -4.89 11.29
CA ASP A 85 5.57 -6.31 11.19
C ASP A 85 4.19 -6.50 10.58
N GLN A 86 3.22 -5.67 10.98
CA GLN A 86 1.88 -5.71 10.42
C GLN A 86 1.88 -5.37 8.94
N GLY A 87 2.70 -4.39 8.54
CA GLY A 87 2.84 -4.03 7.13
C GLY A 87 3.44 -5.16 6.32
N ARG A 88 4.47 -5.81 6.82
CA ARG A 88 5.10 -6.94 6.13
C ARG A 88 4.14 -8.14 6.01
N ALA A 89 3.23 -8.30 6.95
CA ALA A 89 2.22 -9.35 6.91
C ALA A 89 1.25 -9.18 5.74
N LEU A 90 1.25 -8.03 5.07
CA LEU A 90 0.44 -7.82 3.87
C LEU A 90 1.06 -8.42 2.61
N HIS A 91 2.28 -8.97 2.67
CA HIS A 91 2.92 -9.56 1.50
C HIS A 91 2.06 -10.65 0.83
N PRO A 92 1.54 -11.64 1.59
CA PRO A 92 0.64 -12.63 0.97
C PRO A 92 -0.61 -12.01 0.36
N VAL A 93 -1.14 -10.96 0.97
CA VAL A 93 -2.31 -10.26 0.43
C VAL A 93 -1.97 -9.62 -0.93
N ALA A 94 -0.83 -8.95 -1.01
CA ALA A 94 -0.38 -8.33 -2.26
C ALA A 94 -0.21 -9.40 -3.37
N ARG A 95 0.38 -10.54 -3.03
CA ARG A 95 0.54 -11.65 -3.99
C ARG A 95 -0.80 -12.16 -4.47
N GLU A 96 -1.75 -12.36 -3.56
CA GLU A 96 -3.08 -12.86 -3.94
C GLU A 96 -3.85 -11.86 -4.79
N LEU A 97 -3.69 -10.57 -4.53
CA LEU A 97 -4.28 -9.54 -5.41
C LEU A 97 -3.74 -9.67 -6.83
N CYS A 98 -2.43 -9.84 -6.97
CA CYS A 98 -1.81 -10.02 -8.29
C CYS A 98 -2.32 -11.30 -8.94
N ARG A 99 -2.43 -12.39 -8.19
CA ARG A 99 -2.90 -13.67 -8.70
C ARG A 99 -4.35 -13.57 -9.19
N TRP A 100 -5.19 -12.91 -8.41
CA TRP A 100 -6.58 -12.68 -8.81
C TRP A 100 -6.65 -11.85 -10.09
N ALA A 101 -5.78 -10.83 -10.21
CA ALA A 101 -5.76 -9.95 -11.38
C ALA A 101 -5.44 -10.68 -12.68
N LEU A 102 -4.73 -11.82 -12.60
CA LEU A 102 -4.47 -12.66 -13.78
C LEU A 102 -5.76 -13.20 -14.41
N LEU A 103 -6.85 -13.25 -13.65
CA LEU A 103 -8.16 -13.69 -14.15
C LEU A 103 -8.92 -12.58 -14.87
N MET A 104 -8.46 -11.34 -14.75
CA MET A 104 -9.20 -10.18 -15.25
C MET A 104 -8.60 -9.67 -16.55
N PRO A 105 -9.44 -9.18 -17.49
CA PRO A 105 -8.93 -8.63 -18.74
C PRO A 105 -8.37 -7.22 -18.54
N GLY A 106 -7.56 -6.79 -19.51
CA GLY A 106 -7.14 -5.39 -19.59
C GLY A 106 -5.76 -5.07 -19.01
N HIS A 107 -5.05 -6.07 -18.47
CA HIS A 107 -3.68 -5.84 -18.02
C HIS A 107 -2.77 -5.54 -19.22
N ASP A 108 -2.02 -4.44 -19.13
CA ASP A 108 -1.10 -4.03 -20.18
C ASP A 108 0.35 -4.09 -19.64
N PRO A 109 1.10 -5.17 -19.96
CA PRO A 109 2.46 -5.34 -19.43
C PRO A 109 3.48 -4.39 -20.04
N SER A 110 3.10 -3.59 -21.06
CA SER A 110 4.02 -2.61 -21.65
C SER A 110 4.11 -1.33 -20.84
N LYS A 111 3.19 -1.12 -19.88
CA LYS A 111 3.20 0.09 -19.05
C LYS A 111 4.26 0.00 -17.98
N PHE A 112 4.58 1.17 -17.38
CA PHE A 112 5.56 1.26 -16.32
C PHE A 112 5.23 0.30 -15.16
N ILE A 113 6.27 -0.31 -14.62
CA ILE A 113 6.18 -1.10 -13.41
C ILE A 113 7.43 -0.86 -12.56
N SER A 114 7.25 -0.61 -11.26
CA SER A 114 8.38 -0.48 -10.35
C SER A 114 9.03 -1.84 -10.09
N ILE A 115 10.26 -1.82 -9.61
CA ILE A 115 10.97 -3.06 -9.27
C ILE A 115 10.21 -3.83 -8.19
N SER A 116 9.73 -3.14 -7.15
CA SER A 116 8.96 -3.79 -6.09
C SER A 116 7.71 -4.46 -6.63
N ALA A 117 6.97 -3.76 -7.50
CA ALA A 117 5.77 -4.29 -8.13
C ALA A 117 6.09 -5.50 -9.00
N LEU A 118 7.18 -5.42 -9.77
CA LEU A 118 7.60 -6.52 -10.65
C LEU A 118 7.92 -7.78 -9.83
N MET A 119 8.65 -7.62 -8.74
CA MET A 119 9.00 -8.75 -7.88
C MET A 119 7.77 -9.46 -7.32
N ILE A 120 6.78 -8.70 -6.87
CA ILE A 120 5.54 -9.29 -6.34
C ILE A 120 4.77 -9.98 -7.47
N SER A 121 4.66 -9.33 -8.63
CA SER A 121 3.91 -9.87 -9.77
C SER A 121 4.52 -11.17 -10.27
N ILE A 122 5.84 -11.24 -10.39
CA ILE A 122 6.52 -12.46 -10.79
C ILE A 122 6.31 -13.57 -9.76
N SER A 123 6.46 -13.25 -8.49
CA SER A 123 6.21 -14.20 -7.41
C SER A 123 4.81 -14.80 -7.46
N ALA A 124 3.81 -13.99 -7.76
CA ALA A 124 2.43 -14.45 -7.88
C ALA A 124 2.22 -15.34 -9.10
N ALA A 125 2.89 -15.03 -10.20
CA ALA A 125 2.68 -15.73 -11.48
C ALA A 125 3.33 -17.11 -11.53
N VAL A 126 4.41 -17.34 -10.77
CA VAL A 126 5.17 -18.60 -10.85
C VAL A 126 4.67 -19.67 -9.88
N ASP A 127 3.76 -19.35 -9.01
CA ASP A 127 3.13 -20.32 -8.15
C ASP A 127 1.95 -20.99 -8.86
#